data_21c99cdfaa682c8d14198f0b37091bde
#
_entry.id   21c99cdfaa682c8d14198f0b37091bde
#
_cell.length_a   1.000
_cell.length_b   1.000
_cell.length_c   1.000
_cell.angle_alpha   90.00
_cell.angle_beta   90.00
_cell.angle_gamma   90.00
#
_symmetry.space_group_name_H-M   'P 1'
#
loop_
_entity.id
_entity.type
_entity.pdbx_description
1 polymer ?
#
loop_
_entity_poly.entity_id
_entity_poly.type
_entity_poly.pdbx_seq_one_letter_code
_entity_poly.pdbx_strand_id
1 'polypeptide(L)'
;MITGEVNMNIWAVGTDDGKSTYEIRRKWGEEGKKALVIELYPTISVENCGVLDVSTMHLINHVNDFGWKEMRIVNLYANVITKKPSVSELQENSLAYIEEILEEEDIKTYDIVIAWGNSLLTHKGTTNVKIDLLSMLEEKRLDKNVKCISVEGISLKSVGVHPLYLGLHYPREKWNLIDYPLKESLEVLLQSEKRDKTEKGKKVTNTAKKKGKAEKGENHEHKNQDVGSVENVKTDKSIVG
;
A
#
# COMPACT_ATOMS: atom_id res chain seq x y z
N MET A 1 12.40 15.76 -41.88
CA MET A 1 12.91 15.69 -40.47
C MET A 1 11.81 16.25 -39.60
N ILE A 2 11.40 15.53 -38.55
CA ILE A 2 10.39 15.97 -37.58
C ILE A 2 11.15 16.17 -36.28
N THR A 3 10.93 17.31 -35.61
CA THR A 3 11.45 17.61 -34.26
C THR A 3 10.30 17.62 -33.31
N GLY A 4 10.49 17.02 -32.14
CA GLY A 4 9.54 17.06 -31.05
C GLY A 4 10.24 17.57 -29.78
N GLU A 5 9.52 18.36 -28.97
CA GLU A 5 9.97 18.87 -27.69
C GLU A 5 8.89 18.61 -26.64
N VAL A 6 9.31 18.19 -25.45
CA VAL A 6 8.41 18.00 -24.30
C VAL A 6 9.05 18.67 -23.10
N ASN A 7 8.33 19.60 -22.49
CA ASN A 7 8.71 20.23 -21.24
C ASN A 7 7.87 19.62 -20.09
N MET A 8 8.53 19.22 -19.01
CA MET A 8 7.85 18.66 -17.83
C MET A 8 8.13 19.55 -16.62
N ASN A 9 7.08 20.08 -16.01
CA ASN A 9 7.14 20.76 -14.73
C ASN A 9 6.88 19.76 -13.61
N ILE A 10 7.69 19.82 -12.55
CA ILE A 10 7.61 18.91 -11.40
C ILE A 10 7.50 19.70 -10.11
N TRP A 11 6.56 19.31 -9.25
CA TRP A 11 6.39 19.84 -7.89
C TRP A 11 6.31 18.65 -6.93
N ALA A 12 6.75 18.87 -5.70
CA ALA A 12 6.61 17.89 -4.64
C ALA A 12 6.22 18.58 -3.32
N VAL A 13 5.45 17.87 -2.52
CA VAL A 13 5.03 18.26 -1.18
C VAL A 13 5.44 17.17 -0.19
N GLY A 14 6.06 17.57 0.91
CA GLY A 14 6.49 16.65 1.96
C GLY A 14 7.00 17.41 3.18
N THR A 15 7.68 16.70 4.10
CA THR A 15 8.25 17.30 5.30
C THR A 15 9.63 17.89 5.06
N ASP A 16 9.99 18.93 5.83
CA ASP A 16 11.28 19.64 5.72
C ASP A 16 12.49 18.71 5.98
N ASP A 17 12.31 17.65 6.75
CA ASP A 17 13.36 16.66 7.02
C ASP A 17 13.52 15.59 5.93
N GLY A 18 12.72 15.68 4.86
CA GLY A 18 12.77 14.77 3.72
C GLY A 18 12.30 13.34 3.99
N LYS A 19 11.75 13.06 5.19
CA LYS A 19 11.32 11.71 5.57
C LYS A 19 9.95 11.33 5.02
N SER A 20 9.11 12.32 4.70
CA SER A 20 7.77 12.09 4.18
C SER A 20 7.55 12.85 2.89
N THR A 21 6.89 12.20 1.93
CA THR A 21 6.45 12.77 0.66
C THR A 21 4.95 12.52 0.53
N TYR A 22 4.15 13.59 0.53
CA TYR A 22 2.70 13.51 0.40
C TYR A 22 2.27 13.45 -1.06
N GLU A 23 2.92 14.25 -1.92
CA GLU A 23 2.58 14.35 -3.33
C GLU A 23 3.82 14.59 -4.19
N ILE A 24 3.83 13.98 -5.38
CA ILE A 24 4.70 14.40 -6.49
C ILE A 24 3.81 14.62 -7.70
N ARG A 25 3.80 15.86 -8.19
CA ARG A 25 3.00 16.30 -9.33
C ARG A 25 3.90 16.53 -10.54
N ARG A 26 3.47 16.04 -11.69
CA ARG A 26 4.14 16.22 -12.99
C ARG A 26 3.15 16.69 -14.02
N LYS A 27 3.47 17.78 -14.74
CA LYS A 27 2.65 18.35 -15.81
C LYS A 27 3.51 18.49 -17.06
N TRP A 28 3.01 18.01 -18.18
CA TRP A 28 3.71 18.03 -19.47
C TRP A 28 2.84 18.56 -20.63
N GLY A 29 1.61 18.96 -20.39
CA GLY A 29 0.72 19.49 -21.41
C GLY A 29 -0.37 20.41 -20.86
N GLU A 30 -1.06 21.06 -21.77
CA GLU A 30 -2.23 21.89 -21.45
C GLU A 30 -3.54 21.19 -21.84
N GLU A 31 -3.49 20.27 -22.81
CA GLU A 31 -4.65 19.52 -23.27
C GLU A 31 -4.64 18.10 -22.73
N GLY A 32 -5.81 17.55 -22.41
CA GLY A 32 -5.99 16.21 -21.86
C GLY A 32 -6.54 16.23 -20.44
N LYS A 33 -6.64 15.06 -19.86
CA LYS A 33 -7.14 14.85 -18.49
C LYS A 33 -6.03 15.05 -17.46
N LYS A 34 -6.43 15.24 -16.21
CA LYS A 34 -5.56 15.14 -15.05
C LYS A 34 -5.75 13.77 -14.39
N ALA A 35 -4.68 13.20 -13.85
CA ALA A 35 -4.73 11.97 -13.07
C ALA A 35 -4.31 12.21 -11.62
N LEU A 36 -5.03 11.60 -10.68
CA LEU A 36 -4.64 11.41 -9.29
C LEU A 36 -4.37 9.93 -9.07
N VAL A 37 -3.09 9.55 -9.01
CA VAL A 37 -2.67 8.15 -8.83
C VAL A 37 -2.41 7.91 -7.35
N ILE A 38 -3.11 6.94 -6.76
CA ILE A 38 -3.03 6.62 -5.33
C ILE A 38 -2.27 5.31 -5.17
N GLU A 39 -1.04 5.41 -4.67
CA GLU A 39 -0.16 4.28 -4.39
C GLU A 39 -0.11 3.96 -2.88
N LEU A 40 0.77 3.07 -2.46
CA LEU A 40 0.80 2.60 -1.08
C LEU A 40 1.74 3.45 -0.20
N TYR A 41 2.98 3.66 -0.62
CA TYR A 41 4.00 4.48 0.05
C TYR A 41 5.00 5.02 -0.97
N PRO A 42 5.58 6.22 -0.74
CA PRO A 42 6.55 6.80 -1.66
C PRO A 42 7.92 6.14 -1.53
N THR A 43 8.62 6.03 -2.65
CA THR A 43 10.03 5.62 -2.71
C THR A 43 10.96 6.81 -3.02
N ILE A 44 10.38 7.96 -3.34
CA ILE A 44 11.09 9.18 -3.75
C ILE A 44 10.84 10.27 -2.72
N SER A 45 11.92 10.89 -2.20
CA SER A 45 11.82 12.07 -1.33
C SER A 45 11.56 13.34 -2.13
N VAL A 46 11.06 14.39 -1.46
CA VAL A 46 10.82 15.71 -2.07
C VAL A 46 12.06 16.24 -2.79
N GLU A 47 13.23 16.12 -2.18
CA GLU A 47 14.51 16.58 -2.74
C GLU A 47 14.86 15.86 -4.06
N ASN A 48 14.39 14.63 -4.21
CA ASN A 48 14.65 13.78 -5.37
C ASN A 48 13.44 13.69 -6.32
N CYS A 49 12.49 14.62 -6.27
CA CYS A 49 11.25 14.56 -7.06
C CYS A 49 11.46 14.46 -8.58
N GLY A 50 12.62 14.88 -9.07
CA GLY A 50 13.03 14.73 -10.48
C GLY A 50 13.42 13.29 -10.87
N VAL A 51 13.69 12.42 -9.90
CA VAL A 51 14.01 11.01 -10.15
C VAL A 51 12.74 10.23 -10.48
N LEU A 52 12.86 9.22 -11.31
CA LEU A 52 11.77 8.30 -11.62
C LEU A 52 12.09 6.93 -11.01
N ASP A 53 11.26 6.48 -10.08
CA ASP A 53 11.23 5.07 -9.74
C ASP A 53 10.55 4.25 -10.84
N VAL A 54 10.64 2.93 -10.73
CA VAL A 54 10.13 2.03 -11.78
C VAL A 54 8.63 2.19 -11.98
N SER A 55 7.84 2.40 -10.91
CA SER A 55 6.40 2.62 -11.00
C SER A 55 6.08 3.89 -11.77
N THR A 56 6.69 5.00 -11.37
CA THR A 56 6.54 6.31 -12.03
C THR A 56 6.97 6.25 -13.48
N MET A 57 8.09 5.57 -13.80
CA MET A 57 8.57 5.39 -15.17
C MET A 57 7.52 4.67 -16.04
N HIS A 58 6.91 3.60 -15.52
CA HIS A 58 5.85 2.90 -16.24
C HIS A 58 4.63 3.80 -16.46
N LEU A 59 4.20 4.54 -15.45
CA LEU A 59 3.08 5.47 -15.60
C LEU A 59 3.35 6.56 -16.64
N ILE A 60 4.52 7.19 -16.60
CA ILE A 60 4.91 8.24 -17.56
C ILE A 60 4.92 7.71 -18.99
N ASN A 61 5.36 6.47 -19.20
CA ASN A 61 5.34 5.85 -20.53
C ASN A 61 3.92 5.65 -21.09
N HIS A 62 2.88 5.69 -20.24
CA HIS A 62 1.48 5.50 -20.64
C HIS A 62 0.64 6.79 -20.63
N VAL A 63 1.21 7.95 -20.31
CA VAL A 63 0.43 9.19 -20.18
C VAL A 63 -0.31 9.57 -21.45
N ASN A 64 0.30 9.35 -22.62
CA ASN A 64 -0.35 9.60 -23.90
C ASN A 64 -1.44 8.56 -24.20
N ASP A 65 -1.21 7.30 -23.84
CA ASP A 65 -2.18 6.21 -24.04
C ASP A 65 -3.44 6.45 -23.20
N PHE A 66 -3.28 7.02 -21.99
CA PHE A 66 -4.37 7.36 -21.08
C PHE A 66 -4.96 8.76 -21.32
N GLY A 67 -4.34 9.57 -22.19
CA GLY A 67 -4.76 10.95 -22.50
C GLY A 67 -4.54 11.92 -21.34
N TRP A 68 -3.50 11.71 -20.52
CA TRP A 68 -3.18 12.57 -19.39
C TRP A 68 -2.21 13.69 -19.77
N LYS A 69 -2.48 14.90 -19.31
CA LYS A 69 -1.60 16.07 -19.38
C LYS A 69 -0.85 16.34 -18.10
N GLU A 70 -1.36 15.81 -16.99
CA GLU A 70 -0.86 16.01 -15.64
C GLU A 70 -1.13 14.77 -14.81
N MET A 71 -0.18 14.43 -13.97
CA MET A 71 -0.28 13.31 -13.03
C MET A 71 0.18 13.75 -11.64
N ARG A 72 -0.64 13.53 -10.65
CA ARG A 72 -0.36 13.68 -9.22
C ARG A 72 -0.25 12.28 -8.62
N ILE A 73 0.88 11.94 -8.04
CA ILE A 73 1.08 10.68 -7.30
C ILE A 73 1.00 11.01 -5.82
N VAL A 74 0.06 10.40 -5.14
CA VAL A 74 -0.13 10.44 -3.69
C VAL A 74 -0.10 9.03 -3.13
N ASN A 75 0.15 8.88 -1.84
CA ASN A 75 0.31 7.57 -1.22
C ASN A 75 -0.56 7.45 0.01
N LEU A 76 -1.00 6.22 0.34
CA LEU A 76 -1.73 5.96 1.59
C LEU A 76 -0.89 6.27 2.84
N TYR A 77 0.44 6.15 2.73
CA TYR A 77 1.41 6.50 3.76
C TYR A 77 2.41 7.49 3.19
N ALA A 78 2.83 8.48 3.98
CA ALA A 78 3.75 9.52 3.52
C ALA A 78 5.23 9.16 3.67
N ASN A 79 5.58 8.24 4.56
CA ASN A 79 6.96 7.88 4.84
C ASN A 79 7.68 7.35 3.59
N VAL A 80 8.84 7.92 3.27
CA VAL A 80 9.68 7.48 2.15
C VAL A 80 10.34 6.16 2.52
N ILE A 81 10.01 5.09 1.78
CA ILE A 81 10.46 3.73 2.05
C ILE A 81 11.12 3.16 0.80
N THR A 82 12.45 3.00 0.84
CA THR A 82 13.25 2.48 -0.28
C THR A 82 13.48 0.97 -0.22
N LYS A 83 13.04 0.32 0.86
CA LYS A 83 13.19 -1.12 1.10
C LYS A 83 11.82 -1.74 1.37
N LYS A 84 11.77 -3.05 1.63
CA LYS A 84 10.53 -3.69 2.10
C LYS A 84 10.10 -3.03 3.42
N PRO A 85 8.88 -2.47 3.50
CA PRO A 85 8.43 -1.76 4.69
C PRO A 85 8.31 -2.69 5.89
N SER A 86 8.67 -2.16 7.06
CA SER A 86 8.26 -2.70 8.34
C SER A 86 6.89 -2.12 8.75
N VAL A 87 6.17 -2.82 9.62
CA VAL A 87 4.87 -2.33 10.13
C VAL A 87 5.01 -0.99 10.86
N SER A 88 6.16 -0.75 11.51
CA SER A 88 6.44 0.51 12.22
C SER A 88 6.61 1.72 11.29
N GLU A 89 6.98 1.50 10.04
CA GLU A 89 7.12 2.57 9.05
C GLU A 89 5.78 2.97 8.40
N LEU A 90 4.72 2.20 8.64
CA LEU A 90 3.38 2.40 8.11
C LEU A 90 2.40 2.88 9.20
N GLN A 91 2.83 3.76 10.07
CA GLN A 91 2.00 4.26 11.19
C GLN A 91 1.24 5.54 10.84
N GLU A 92 1.87 6.43 10.08
CA GLU A 92 1.29 7.70 9.69
C GLU A 92 0.70 7.59 8.29
N ASN A 93 -0.62 7.69 8.18
CA ASN A 93 -1.31 7.69 6.90
C ASN A 93 -1.50 9.12 6.38
N SER A 94 -1.73 9.24 5.07
CA SER A 94 -1.87 10.53 4.37
C SER A 94 -3.33 10.86 4.05
N LEU A 95 -4.30 10.23 4.71
CA LEU A 95 -5.72 10.40 4.35
C LEU A 95 -6.18 11.84 4.42
N ALA A 96 -5.76 12.60 5.44
CA ALA A 96 -6.14 14.01 5.56
C ALA A 96 -5.65 14.84 4.36
N TYR A 97 -4.41 14.62 3.91
CA TYR A 97 -3.86 15.29 2.73
C TYR A 97 -4.60 14.87 1.44
N ILE A 98 -4.93 13.58 1.30
CA ILE A 98 -5.71 13.08 0.17
C ILE A 98 -7.11 13.70 0.19
N GLU A 99 -7.74 13.82 1.36
CA GLU A 99 -9.06 14.43 1.52
C GLU A 99 -9.08 15.89 1.04
N GLU A 100 -8.06 16.69 1.37
CA GLU A 100 -7.91 18.06 0.88
C GLU A 100 -7.88 18.11 -0.65
N ILE A 101 -7.16 17.19 -1.30
CA ILE A 101 -7.14 17.09 -2.77
C ILE A 101 -8.52 16.70 -3.32
N LEU A 102 -9.22 15.79 -2.66
CA LEU A 102 -10.55 15.34 -3.09
C LEU A 102 -11.64 16.42 -2.90
N GLU A 103 -11.34 17.52 -2.23
CA GLU A 103 -12.22 18.70 -2.09
C GLU A 103 -11.93 19.79 -3.11
N GLU A 104 -10.88 19.68 -3.93
CA GLU A 104 -10.59 20.64 -4.99
C GLU A 104 -11.75 20.73 -5.99
N GLU A 105 -12.06 21.94 -6.44
CA GLU A 105 -13.25 22.21 -7.31
C GLU A 105 -13.24 21.39 -8.61
N ASP A 106 -12.05 21.11 -9.14
CA ASP A 106 -11.88 20.41 -10.42
C ASP A 106 -11.64 18.91 -10.30
N ILE A 107 -11.70 18.35 -9.08
CA ILE A 107 -11.40 16.92 -8.84
C ILE A 107 -12.29 15.99 -9.68
N LYS A 108 -13.51 16.38 -9.99
CA LYS A 108 -14.44 15.62 -10.85
C LYS A 108 -13.98 15.52 -12.30
N THR A 109 -12.94 16.24 -12.69
CA THR A 109 -12.33 16.15 -14.02
C THR A 109 -11.14 15.19 -14.06
N TYR A 110 -10.71 14.67 -12.89
CA TYR A 110 -9.58 13.78 -12.79
C TYR A 110 -9.98 12.32 -13.06
N ASP A 111 -9.06 11.55 -13.61
CA ASP A 111 -9.05 10.11 -13.44
C ASP A 111 -8.38 9.80 -12.09
N ILE A 112 -9.12 9.25 -11.13
CA ILE A 112 -8.61 8.87 -9.80
C ILE A 112 -8.21 7.40 -9.88
N VAL A 113 -6.91 7.11 -9.89
CA VAL A 113 -6.39 5.77 -10.20
C VAL A 113 -5.95 5.05 -8.94
N ILE A 114 -6.59 3.93 -8.65
CA ILE A 114 -6.18 3.04 -7.56
C ILE A 114 -5.01 2.19 -8.03
N ALA A 115 -3.81 2.43 -7.46
CA ALA A 115 -2.55 1.84 -7.88
C ALA A 115 -1.70 1.23 -6.74
N TRP A 116 -2.26 1.03 -5.55
CA TRP A 116 -1.55 0.55 -4.35
C TRP A 116 -1.18 -0.93 -4.34
N GLY A 117 -1.67 -1.72 -5.31
CA GLY A 117 -1.36 -3.14 -5.42
C GLY A 117 -1.91 -4.02 -4.29
N ASN A 118 -1.36 -5.24 -4.20
CA ASN A 118 -1.78 -6.27 -3.26
C ASN A 118 -0.82 -6.43 -2.06
N SER A 119 0.13 -5.53 -1.88
CA SER A 119 1.02 -5.57 -0.72
C SER A 119 0.25 -5.35 0.57
N LEU A 120 0.70 -6.01 1.63
CA LEU A 120 0.16 -5.84 2.99
C LEU A 120 -1.35 -6.15 3.14
N LEU A 121 -1.89 -7.07 2.35
CA LEU A 121 -3.31 -7.49 2.43
C LEU A 121 -3.71 -8.02 3.81
N THR A 122 -2.75 -8.59 4.56
CA THR A 122 -2.98 -9.11 5.92
C THR A 122 -2.71 -8.09 7.02
N HIS A 123 -2.21 -6.89 6.67
CA HIS A 123 -1.94 -5.84 7.64
C HIS A 123 -3.22 -5.04 7.92
N LYS A 124 -3.78 -5.22 9.10
CA LYS A 124 -5.06 -4.62 9.50
C LYS A 124 -5.08 -3.09 9.36
N GLY A 125 -4.01 -2.40 9.76
CA GLY A 125 -3.88 -0.95 9.62
C GLY A 125 -4.05 -0.52 8.15
N THR A 126 -3.33 -1.17 7.23
CA THR A 126 -3.42 -0.87 5.80
C THR A 126 -4.81 -1.19 5.24
N THR A 127 -5.45 -2.27 5.69
CA THR A 127 -6.82 -2.60 5.29
C THR A 127 -7.79 -1.49 5.70
N ASN A 128 -7.68 -0.98 6.94
CA ASN A 128 -8.54 0.11 7.42
C ASN A 128 -8.31 1.41 6.62
N VAL A 129 -7.06 1.80 6.38
CA VAL A 129 -6.75 3.00 5.57
C VAL A 129 -7.32 2.89 4.15
N LYS A 130 -7.29 1.70 3.53
CA LYS A 130 -7.92 1.45 2.23
C LYS A 130 -9.45 1.56 2.30
N ILE A 131 -10.08 1.01 3.36
CA ILE A 131 -11.53 1.12 3.60
C ILE A 131 -11.92 2.59 3.75
N ASP A 132 -11.19 3.33 4.60
CA ASP A 132 -11.48 4.73 4.86
C ASP A 132 -11.42 5.56 3.58
N LEU A 133 -10.37 5.37 2.74
CA LEU A 133 -10.27 6.07 1.46
C LEU A 133 -11.39 5.68 0.48
N LEU A 134 -11.69 4.40 0.32
CA LEU A 134 -12.76 3.98 -0.61
C LEU A 134 -14.13 4.49 -0.15
N SER A 135 -14.39 4.52 1.16
CA SER A 135 -15.60 5.09 1.73
C SER A 135 -15.69 6.60 1.44
N MET A 136 -14.58 7.33 1.62
CA MET A 136 -14.49 8.75 1.30
C MET A 136 -14.80 9.04 -0.18
N LEU A 137 -14.26 8.23 -1.10
CA LEU A 137 -14.54 8.37 -2.54
C LEU A 137 -16.00 8.13 -2.87
N GLU A 138 -16.66 7.17 -2.20
CA GLU A 138 -18.09 6.90 -2.36
C GLU A 138 -18.95 8.04 -1.79
N GLU A 139 -18.64 8.52 -0.58
CA GLU A 139 -19.34 9.63 0.08
C GLU A 139 -19.28 10.94 -0.73
N LYS A 140 -18.09 11.23 -1.30
CA LYS A 140 -17.89 12.39 -2.18
C LYS A 140 -18.47 12.20 -3.59
N ARG A 141 -19.08 11.04 -3.89
CA ARG A 141 -19.69 10.69 -5.19
C ARG A 141 -18.70 10.77 -6.35
N LEU A 142 -17.49 10.29 -6.11
CA LEU A 142 -16.40 10.23 -7.10
C LEU A 142 -16.28 8.86 -7.77
N ASP A 143 -17.20 7.93 -7.51
CA ASP A 143 -17.20 6.55 -8.00
C ASP A 143 -16.98 6.44 -9.51
N LYS A 144 -17.55 7.35 -10.30
CA LYS A 144 -17.38 7.40 -11.76
C LYS A 144 -15.99 7.86 -12.22
N ASN A 145 -15.26 8.53 -11.34
CA ASN A 145 -13.92 9.03 -11.59
C ASN A 145 -12.85 8.00 -11.22
N VAL A 146 -13.21 7.00 -10.38
CA VAL A 146 -12.25 6.02 -9.89
C VAL A 146 -11.97 4.98 -10.96
N LYS A 147 -10.70 4.83 -11.28
CA LYS A 147 -10.15 3.95 -12.31
C LYS A 147 -9.12 3.00 -11.71
N CYS A 148 -8.80 1.95 -12.43
CA CYS A 148 -7.61 1.15 -12.21
C CYS A 148 -7.00 0.75 -13.55
N ILE A 149 -5.70 0.39 -13.49
CA ILE A 149 -5.01 -0.12 -14.67
C ILE A 149 -5.37 -1.59 -14.80
N SER A 150 -5.83 -1.99 -15.96
CA SER A 150 -6.12 -3.36 -16.36
C SER A 150 -5.19 -3.78 -17.48
N VAL A 151 -5.02 -5.08 -17.63
CA VAL A 151 -4.29 -5.68 -18.75
C VAL A 151 -5.21 -6.66 -19.46
N GLU A 152 -5.22 -6.61 -20.78
CA GLU A 152 -6.06 -7.48 -21.60
C GLU A 152 -5.84 -8.96 -21.26
N GLY A 153 -6.92 -9.68 -21.03
CA GLY A 153 -6.91 -11.11 -20.67
C GLY A 153 -6.64 -11.42 -19.20
N ILE A 154 -6.51 -10.39 -18.33
CA ILE A 154 -6.29 -10.59 -16.89
C ILE A 154 -7.53 -10.19 -16.12
N SER A 155 -8.04 -11.12 -15.33
CA SER A 155 -9.08 -10.82 -14.35
C SER A 155 -8.46 -10.14 -13.12
N LEU A 156 -8.88 -8.93 -12.83
CA LEU A 156 -8.54 -8.24 -11.58
C LEU A 156 -9.29 -8.91 -10.42
N LYS A 157 -8.71 -9.94 -9.83
CA LYS A 157 -9.23 -10.58 -8.61
C LYS A 157 -8.85 -9.85 -7.33
N SER A 158 -8.25 -8.68 -7.42
CA SER A 158 -7.62 -7.99 -6.31
C SER A 158 -8.16 -6.56 -6.16
N VAL A 159 -8.07 -6.05 -4.94
CA VAL A 159 -8.49 -4.69 -4.54
C VAL A 159 -7.67 -3.58 -5.22
N GLY A 160 -6.68 -3.92 -6.02
CA GLY A 160 -5.88 -2.98 -6.80
C GLY A 160 -4.68 -3.64 -7.45
N VAL A 161 -4.13 -2.98 -8.48
CA VAL A 161 -2.95 -3.44 -9.22
C VAL A 161 -1.88 -2.37 -9.08
N HIS A 162 -0.62 -2.78 -8.99
CA HIS A 162 0.51 -1.86 -8.85
C HIS A 162 1.25 -1.72 -10.19
N PRO A 163 1.58 -0.50 -10.65
CA PRO A 163 2.28 -0.27 -11.93
C PRO A 163 3.60 -1.04 -12.07
N LEU A 164 4.39 -1.12 -10.98
CA LEU A 164 5.62 -1.91 -10.96
C LEU A 164 5.37 -3.37 -11.36
N TYR A 165 4.34 -4.01 -10.78
CA TYR A 165 4.03 -5.41 -11.09
C TYR A 165 3.62 -5.58 -12.55
N LEU A 166 2.79 -4.66 -13.05
CA LEU A 166 2.35 -4.70 -14.45
C LEU A 166 3.52 -4.53 -15.41
N GLY A 167 4.38 -3.54 -15.17
CA GLY A 167 5.52 -3.26 -16.03
C GLY A 167 6.56 -4.37 -16.10
N LEU A 168 6.68 -5.19 -15.04
CA LEU A 168 7.57 -6.34 -15.02
C LEU A 168 7.01 -7.58 -15.76
N HIS A 169 5.69 -7.68 -15.89
CA HIS A 169 5.03 -8.91 -16.35
C HIS A 169 4.27 -8.76 -17.68
N TYR A 170 3.93 -7.52 -18.07
CA TYR A 170 3.04 -7.31 -19.23
C TYR A 170 3.55 -6.19 -20.13
N PRO A 171 3.48 -6.39 -21.45
CA PRO A 171 3.86 -5.37 -22.40
C PRO A 171 2.93 -4.15 -22.34
N ARG A 172 3.48 -3.00 -22.66
CA ARG A 172 2.84 -1.69 -22.58
C ARG A 172 1.50 -1.63 -23.33
N GLU A 173 1.45 -2.19 -24.51
CA GLU A 173 0.33 -2.11 -25.44
C GLU A 173 -0.94 -2.79 -24.92
N LYS A 174 -0.81 -3.57 -23.85
CA LYS A 174 -1.94 -4.28 -23.22
C LYS A 174 -2.55 -3.53 -22.04
N TRP A 175 -1.98 -2.41 -21.65
CA TRP A 175 -2.49 -1.64 -20.52
C TRP A 175 -3.68 -0.77 -20.90
N ASN A 176 -4.73 -0.81 -20.09
CA ASN A 176 -5.94 -0.02 -20.28
C ASN A 176 -6.40 0.54 -18.94
N LEU A 177 -7.05 1.71 -18.97
CA LEU A 177 -7.80 2.22 -17.85
C LEU A 177 -9.22 1.70 -17.90
N ILE A 178 -9.68 1.12 -16.81
CA ILE A 178 -11.06 0.66 -16.62
C ILE A 178 -11.66 1.27 -15.36
N ASP A 179 -12.97 1.27 -15.26
CA ASP A 179 -13.65 1.66 -14.04
C ASP A 179 -13.25 0.74 -12.89
N TYR A 180 -12.90 1.34 -11.75
CA TYR A 180 -12.57 0.58 -10.55
C TYR A 180 -13.85 0.05 -9.90
N PRO A 181 -13.95 -1.23 -9.57
CA PRO A 181 -15.12 -1.82 -8.92
C PRO A 181 -15.15 -1.42 -7.43
N LEU A 182 -15.44 -0.13 -7.15
CA LEU A 182 -15.29 0.49 -5.84
C LEU A 182 -16.12 -0.22 -4.78
N LYS A 183 -17.40 -0.47 -5.04
CA LYS A 183 -18.33 -1.10 -4.08
C LYS A 183 -17.91 -2.53 -3.74
N GLU A 184 -17.62 -3.32 -4.76
CA GLU A 184 -17.20 -4.71 -4.61
C GLU A 184 -15.87 -4.79 -3.85
N SER A 185 -14.94 -3.87 -4.13
CA SER A 185 -13.65 -3.79 -3.45
C SER A 185 -13.81 -3.41 -1.98
N LEU A 186 -14.68 -2.46 -1.69
CA LEU A 186 -15.01 -2.05 -0.32
C LEU A 186 -15.66 -3.21 0.46
N GLU A 187 -16.61 -3.92 -0.13
CA GLU A 187 -17.24 -5.08 0.47
C GLU A 187 -16.22 -6.19 0.80
N VAL A 188 -15.28 -6.48 -0.12
CA VAL A 188 -14.23 -7.48 0.08
C VAL A 188 -13.34 -7.10 1.26
N LEU A 189 -12.93 -5.84 1.37
CA LEU A 189 -12.10 -5.35 2.47
C LEU A 189 -12.85 -5.41 3.82
N LEU A 190 -14.11 -4.98 3.87
CA LEU A 190 -14.94 -5.05 5.07
C LEU A 190 -15.19 -6.49 5.54
N GLN A 191 -15.35 -7.44 4.61
CA GLN A 191 -15.49 -8.85 4.96
C GLN A 191 -14.20 -9.43 5.53
N SER A 192 -13.04 -9.05 5.01
CA SER A 192 -11.73 -9.47 5.53
C SER A 192 -11.52 -8.98 6.96
N GLU A 193 -11.88 -7.74 7.25
CA GLU A 193 -11.80 -7.15 8.60
C GLU A 193 -12.69 -7.89 9.61
N LYS A 194 -13.91 -8.28 9.22
CA LYS A 194 -14.85 -9.03 10.06
C LYS A 194 -14.33 -10.44 10.39
N ARG A 195 -13.72 -11.14 9.43
CA ARG A 195 -13.12 -12.48 9.65
C ARG A 195 -12.00 -12.43 10.68
N ASP A 196 -11.12 -11.46 10.59
CA ASP A 196 -10.01 -11.27 11.55
C ASP A 196 -10.51 -11.01 12.97
N LYS A 197 -11.58 -10.23 13.15
CA LYS A 197 -12.22 -10.01 14.46
C LYS A 197 -12.78 -11.30 15.05
N THR A 198 -13.40 -12.14 14.22
CA THR A 198 -14.02 -13.40 14.64
C THR A 198 -12.98 -14.47 15.03
N GLU A 199 -11.86 -14.56 14.31
CA GLU A 199 -10.78 -15.50 14.63
C GLU A 199 -10.02 -15.11 15.91
N LYS A 200 -9.79 -13.82 16.14
CA LYS A 200 -9.19 -13.35 17.39
C LYS A 200 -10.10 -13.60 18.59
N GLY A 201 -11.42 -13.42 18.46
CA GLY A 201 -12.40 -13.77 19.51
C GLY A 201 -12.37 -15.25 19.86
N LYS A 202 -12.25 -16.16 18.88
CA LYS A 202 -12.15 -17.61 19.09
C LYS A 202 -10.84 -18.03 19.77
N LYS A 203 -9.71 -17.37 19.45
CA LYS A 203 -8.41 -17.66 20.09
C LYS A 203 -8.39 -17.24 21.57
N VAL A 204 -8.98 -16.10 21.91
CA VAL A 204 -9.08 -15.62 23.30
C VAL A 204 -9.95 -16.55 24.15
N THR A 205 -11.07 -17.01 23.63
CA THR A 205 -11.97 -17.96 24.35
C THR A 205 -11.36 -19.35 24.54
N ASN A 206 -10.53 -19.82 23.57
CA ASN A 206 -9.82 -21.10 23.71
C ASN A 206 -8.63 -21.03 24.67
N THR A 207 -7.96 -19.88 24.80
CA THR A 207 -6.88 -19.68 25.77
C THR A 207 -7.42 -19.58 27.20
N ALA A 208 -8.58 -18.92 27.38
CA ALA A 208 -9.26 -18.87 28.69
C ALA A 208 -9.77 -20.26 29.12
N LYS A 209 -10.29 -21.09 28.19
CA LYS A 209 -10.70 -22.48 28.48
C LYS A 209 -9.53 -23.41 28.81
N LYS A 210 -8.33 -23.18 28.27
CA LYS A 210 -7.13 -23.96 28.62
C LYS A 210 -6.56 -23.58 29.99
N LYS A 211 -6.59 -22.29 30.41
CA LYS A 211 -6.15 -21.86 31.73
C LYS A 211 -7.10 -22.35 32.86
N GLY A 212 -8.42 -22.38 32.62
CA GLY A 212 -9.39 -22.88 33.59
C GLY A 212 -9.40 -24.40 33.80
N LYS A 213 -8.66 -25.18 32.96
CA LYS A 213 -8.53 -26.64 33.14
C LYS A 213 -7.23 -27.06 33.82
N ALA A 214 -6.24 -26.13 33.96
CA ALA A 214 -4.96 -26.42 34.65
C ALA A 214 -4.98 -26.17 36.17
N GLU A 215 -6.03 -25.55 36.74
CA GLU A 215 -6.12 -25.26 38.17
C GLU A 215 -6.96 -26.28 38.99
N LYS A 216 -7.35 -27.41 38.38
CA LYS A 216 -8.06 -28.48 39.08
C LYS A 216 -7.33 -29.83 38.97
N GLY A 217 -6.14 -29.90 39.53
CA GLY A 217 -5.47 -31.21 39.67
C GLY A 217 -4.02 -31.02 40.07
N GLU A 218 -3.75 -30.92 41.35
CA GLU A 218 -2.55 -31.40 42.00
C GLU A 218 -2.61 -31.10 43.51
N ASN A 219 -3.06 -32.09 44.22
CA ASN A 219 -2.63 -32.33 45.60
C ASN A 219 -2.30 -33.82 45.62
N HIS A 220 -1.01 -34.16 45.79
CA HIS A 220 -0.51 -35.24 46.61
C HIS A 220 1.01 -35.41 46.46
N GLU A 221 1.67 -35.03 47.55
CA GLU A 221 2.73 -35.69 48.36
C GLU A 221 3.97 -36.37 47.73
N HIS A 222 5.08 -35.83 48.16
CA HIS A 222 6.32 -36.43 48.75
C HIS A 222 7.03 -37.60 48.07
N LYS A 223 8.30 -37.44 47.70
CA LYS A 223 9.48 -37.88 48.49
C LYS A 223 10.80 -37.69 47.71
N ASN A 224 11.81 -37.27 48.49
CA ASN A 224 13.24 -37.20 48.31
C ASN A 224 13.95 -38.27 47.48
N GLN A 225 15.03 -37.82 46.77
CA GLN A 225 16.46 -38.25 46.90
C GLN A 225 17.24 -37.73 45.73
N ASP A 226 18.10 -36.91 45.90
CA ASP A 226 19.55 -36.72 46.14
C ASP A 226 20.46 -37.37 45.10
N VAL A 227 21.57 -36.60 44.81
CA VAL A 227 22.90 -36.99 44.32
C VAL A 227 23.13 -36.97 42.76
N GLY A 228 24.10 -36.09 42.42
CA GLY A 228 25.02 -36.37 41.30
C GLY A 228 25.42 -35.19 40.45
N SER A 229 26.32 -34.38 40.95
CA SER A 229 27.24 -33.51 40.17
C SER A 229 28.02 -34.30 39.13
N VAL A 230 28.34 -33.73 37.99
CA VAL A 230 29.67 -33.71 37.38
C VAL A 230 29.72 -32.66 36.23
N GLU A 231 30.80 -31.96 36.29
CA GLU A 231 31.39 -30.88 35.52
C GLU A 231 31.69 -31.14 34.04
N ASN A 232 31.89 -30.00 33.36
CA ASN A 232 32.87 -29.67 32.33
C ASN A 232 32.83 -30.35 30.96
N VAL A 233 32.89 -29.56 29.91
CA VAL A 233 34.08 -29.14 29.19
C VAL A 233 33.75 -28.18 28.05
N LYS A 234 34.47 -27.03 28.04
CA LYS A 234 34.65 -26.13 26.91
C LYS A 234 35.34 -26.81 25.74
N THR A 235 35.03 -26.47 24.54
CA THR A 235 36.04 -26.26 23.49
C THR A 235 35.57 -25.24 22.45
N ASP A 236 36.33 -24.20 22.42
CA ASP A 236 36.54 -23.22 21.36
C ASP A 236 37.04 -23.92 20.06
N LYS A 237 36.60 -23.40 18.90
CA LYS A 237 37.46 -23.17 17.73
C LYS A 237 36.79 -22.34 16.64
N SER A 238 37.32 -21.14 16.52
CA SER A 238 37.42 -20.29 15.33
C SER A 238 37.88 -21.07 14.09
N ILE A 239 37.54 -20.58 12.91
CA ILE A 239 38.43 -20.18 11.80
C ILE A 239 37.65 -20.12 10.47
N VAL A 240 37.56 -18.91 9.92
CA VAL A 240 37.91 -18.43 8.56
C VAL A 240 37.38 -19.21 7.34
N GLY A 241 36.76 -18.42 6.44
CA GLY A 241 36.46 -18.70 5.04
C GLY A 241 35.59 -17.60 4.49
#